data_af241a4d40149808f82dec7d224961bf
#
_entry.id   af241a4d40149808f82dec7d224961bf
#
_cell.length_a   1.000
_cell.length_b   1.000
_cell.length_c   1.000
_cell.angle_alpha   90.00
_cell.angle_beta   90.00
_cell.angle_gamma   90.00
#
_symmetry.space_group_name_H-M   'P 1'
#
loop_
_entity.id
_entity.type
_entity.pdbx_description
1 polymer ?
#
loop_
_entity_poly.entity_id
_entity_poly.type
_entity_poly.pdbx_seq_one_letter_code
_entity_poly.pdbx_strand_id
1 'polypeptide(L)'
;MNILIVDDDADDRKLFIDAIKEVDANIKCSTAVDGKQALELLKSNYASLPDFIFLDLRMPRFSGKKCLLQIKSDEQLKSIPVIIYTTSKDLEESKELRELGAVHFISKPSDPEEIYYVVSFVLEEQLNILRNS
;
A
#
# COMPACT_ATOMS: atom_id res chain seq x y z
N MET A 1 0.85 12.58 8.37
CA MET A 1 0.38 11.40 7.60
C MET A 1 1.42 10.31 7.66
N ASN A 2 0.99 9.09 7.85
CA ASN A 2 1.85 7.90 7.95
C ASN A 2 1.38 6.86 6.93
N ILE A 3 2.32 6.31 6.15
CA ILE A 3 2.04 5.32 5.11
C ILE A 3 2.88 4.08 5.37
N LEU A 4 2.25 2.90 5.32
CA LEU A 4 2.96 1.62 5.39
C LEU A 4 3.15 1.08 3.96
N ILE A 5 4.39 0.71 3.64
CA ILE A 5 4.75 0.14 2.35
C ILE A 5 5.19 -1.30 2.57
N VAL A 6 4.48 -2.25 1.95
CA VAL A 6 4.74 -3.68 2.07
C VAL A 6 5.23 -4.21 0.73
N ASP A 7 6.52 -4.48 0.63
CA ASP A 7 7.18 -4.91 -0.59
C ASP A 7 8.48 -5.63 -0.22
N ASP A 8 8.73 -6.80 -0.79
CA ASP A 8 9.93 -7.58 -0.49
C ASP A 8 11.19 -7.06 -1.20
N ASP A 9 11.03 -6.22 -2.22
CA ASP A 9 12.14 -5.66 -2.98
C ASP A 9 12.62 -4.34 -2.39
N ALA A 10 13.86 -4.31 -1.90
CA ALA A 10 14.44 -3.13 -1.25
C ALA A 10 14.58 -1.95 -2.21
N ASP A 11 14.92 -2.20 -3.47
CA ASP A 11 15.08 -1.14 -4.46
C ASP A 11 13.73 -0.51 -4.81
N ASP A 12 12.69 -1.33 -4.97
CA ASP A 12 11.34 -0.84 -5.21
C ASP A 12 10.82 -0.01 -4.03
N ARG A 13 11.07 -0.48 -2.78
CA ARG A 13 10.69 0.29 -1.60
C ARG A 13 11.36 1.66 -1.58
N LYS A 14 12.65 1.71 -1.89
CA LYS A 14 13.40 2.96 -1.91
C LYS A 14 12.87 3.93 -2.95
N LEU A 15 12.66 3.46 -4.18
CA LEU A 15 12.11 4.27 -5.26
C LEU A 15 10.74 4.84 -4.89
N PHE A 16 9.91 4.02 -4.28
CA PHE A 16 8.57 4.43 -3.87
C PHE A 16 8.61 5.48 -2.75
N ILE A 17 9.44 5.26 -1.74
CA ILE A 17 9.61 6.21 -0.64
C ILE A 17 10.15 7.55 -1.15
N ASP A 18 11.13 7.53 -2.04
CA ASP A 18 11.68 8.74 -2.63
C ASP A 18 10.59 9.53 -3.39
N ALA A 19 9.73 8.83 -4.13
CA ALA A 19 8.61 9.46 -4.82
C ALA A 19 7.60 10.09 -3.85
N ILE A 20 7.28 9.40 -2.75
CA ILE A 20 6.39 9.94 -1.70
C ILE A 20 6.98 11.21 -1.11
N LYS A 21 8.28 11.21 -0.81
CA LYS A 21 8.96 12.37 -0.22
C LYS A 21 9.03 13.57 -1.17
N GLU A 22 9.06 13.32 -2.47
CA GLU A 22 8.98 14.40 -3.45
C GLU A 22 7.59 15.04 -3.48
N VAL A 23 6.53 14.24 -3.27
CA VAL A 23 5.17 14.77 -3.19
C VAL A 23 4.98 15.58 -1.91
N ASP A 24 5.39 15.04 -0.77
CA ASP A 24 5.31 15.71 0.52
C ASP A 24 6.37 15.12 1.47
N ALA A 25 7.39 15.91 1.77
CA ALA A 25 8.51 15.50 2.63
C ALA A 25 8.09 15.22 4.08
N ASN A 26 6.90 15.68 4.50
CA ASN A 26 6.41 15.47 5.86
C ASN A 26 5.69 14.13 6.04
N ILE A 27 5.42 13.41 4.98
CA ILE A 27 4.81 12.08 5.07
C ILE A 27 5.82 11.09 5.67
N LYS A 28 5.39 10.41 6.71
CA LYS A 28 6.20 9.36 7.35
C LYS A 28 5.92 8.02 6.68
N CYS A 29 6.98 7.29 6.35
CA CYS A 29 6.89 5.99 5.72
C CYS A 29 7.43 4.92 6.64
N SER A 30 6.63 3.87 6.87
CA SER A 30 7.05 2.64 7.52
C SER A 30 7.12 1.55 6.45
N THR A 31 7.94 0.54 6.66
CA THR A 31 8.12 -0.53 5.68
C THR A 31 7.98 -1.90 6.31
N ALA A 32 7.52 -2.85 5.50
CA ALA A 32 7.51 -4.26 5.83
C ALA A 32 7.96 -5.06 4.61
N VAL A 33 8.67 -6.15 4.83
CA VAL A 33 9.24 -6.95 3.73
C VAL A 33 8.31 -8.05 3.25
N ASP A 34 7.28 -8.36 4.02
CA ASP A 34 6.26 -9.33 3.64
C ASP A 34 4.96 -9.09 4.43
N GLY A 35 3.93 -9.88 4.13
CA GLY A 35 2.64 -9.74 4.77
C GLY A 35 2.66 -10.09 6.25
N LYS A 36 3.50 -11.01 6.67
CA LYS A 36 3.63 -11.39 8.08
C LYS A 36 4.18 -10.23 8.90
N GLN A 37 5.27 -9.62 8.44
CA GLN A 37 5.85 -8.47 9.12
C GLN A 37 4.87 -7.29 9.14
N ALA A 38 4.15 -7.06 8.04
CA ALA A 38 3.13 -6.02 7.98
C ALA A 38 2.06 -6.21 9.06
N LEU A 39 1.53 -7.43 9.20
CA LEU A 39 0.51 -7.72 10.21
C LEU A 39 1.06 -7.59 11.62
N GLU A 40 2.28 -8.03 11.87
CA GLU A 40 2.94 -7.86 13.17
C GLU A 40 3.07 -6.38 13.53
N LEU A 41 3.51 -5.54 12.58
CA LEU A 41 3.61 -4.10 12.77
C LEU A 41 2.25 -3.47 13.07
N LEU A 42 1.23 -3.81 12.30
CA LEU A 42 -0.12 -3.25 12.46
C LEU A 42 -0.72 -3.64 13.82
N LYS A 43 -0.57 -4.89 14.22
CA LYS A 43 -1.14 -5.40 15.47
C LYS A 43 -0.34 -4.99 16.71
N SER A 44 0.90 -4.54 16.54
CA SER A 44 1.73 -4.11 17.67
C SER A 44 1.33 -2.76 18.25
N ASN A 45 0.64 -1.93 17.47
CA ASN A 45 0.25 -0.60 17.93
C ASN A 45 -1.03 -0.11 17.25
N TYR A 46 -2.18 -0.54 17.75
CA TYR A 46 -3.48 -0.10 17.25
C TYR A 46 -3.76 1.40 17.50
N ALA A 47 -3.03 2.02 18.43
CA ALA A 47 -3.18 3.45 18.71
C ALA A 47 -2.52 4.33 17.64
N SER A 48 -1.63 3.78 16.82
CA SER A 48 -0.89 4.54 15.81
C SER A 48 -0.84 3.76 14.50
N LEU A 49 -2.00 3.63 13.85
CA LEU A 49 -2.13 2.93 12.57
C LEU A 49 -1.79 3.85 11.39
N PRO A 50 -1.32 3.29 10.28
CA PRO A 50 -1.08 4.11 9.09
C PRO A 50 -2.39 4.62 8.48
N ASP A 51 -2.27 5.73 7.76
CA ASP A 51 -3.41 6.29 7.01
C ASP A 51 -3.71 5.50 5.75
N PHE A 52 -2.69 4.92 5.13
CA PHE A 52 -2.78 4.08 3.93
C PHE A 52 -1.78 2.95 4.01
N ILE A 53 -2.09 1.86 3.30
CA ILE A 53 -1.17 0.74 3.09
C ILE A 53 -0.98 0.54 1.59
N PHE A 54 0.27 0.59 1.13
CA PHE A 54 0.63 0.15 -0.22
C PHE A 54 1.16 -1.27 -0.12
N LEU A 55 0.55 -2.20 -0.84
CA LEU A 55 0.76 -3.61 -0.68
C LEU A 55 1.10 -4.27 -2.02
N ASP A 56 2.27 -4.90 -2.10
CA ASP A 56 2.64 -5.73 -3.23
C ASP A 56 1.98 -7.11 -3.10
N LEU A 57 1.58 -7.68 -4.24
CA LEU A 57 1.00 -9.02 -4.29
C LEU A 57 2.05 -10.12 -4.33
N ARG A 58 3.16 -9.86 -4.98
CA ARG A 58 4.19 -10.87 -5.29
C ARG A 58 5.24 -10.94 -4.22
N MET A 59 4.88 -11.53 -3.08
CA MET A 59 5.80 -11.74 -1.97
C MET A 59 5.92 -13.24 -1.69
N PRO A 60 7.15 -13.77 -1.48
CA PRO A 60 7.40 -15.21 -1.52
C PRO A 60 6.76 -16.01 -0.38
N ARG A 61 6.66 -15.49 0.83
CA ARG A 61 6.22 -16.27 1.99
C ARG A 61 4.79 -16.04 2.40
N PHE A 62 4.30 -14.83 2.17
CA PHE A 62 2.99 -14.42 2.61
C PHE A 62 2.43 -13.47 1.57
N SER A 63 1.59 -13.97 0.68
CA SER A 63 1.09 -13.21 -0.47
C SER A 63 0.33 -11.96 -0.05
N GLY A 64 0.33 -10.95 -0.93
CA GLY A 64 -0.43 -9.74 -0.70
C GLY A 64 -1.92 -9.99 -0.56
N LYS A 65 -2.48 -10.94 -1.32
CA LYS A 65 -3.89 -11.32 -1.21
C LYS A 65 -4.21 -11.82 0.20
N LYS A 66 -3.39 -12.72 0.74
CA LYS A 66 -3.59 -13.24 2.09
C LYS A 66 -3.47 -12.12 3.14
N CYS A 67 -2.52 -11.22 2.96
CA CYS A 67 -2.36 -10.06 3.82
C CYS A 67 -3.60 -9.16 3.79
N LEU A 68 -4.12 -8.85 2.59
CA LEU A 68 -5.33 -8.06 2.42
C LEU A 68 -6.52 -8.69 3.14
N LEU A 69 -6.71 -10.00 2.96
CA LEU A 69 -7.80 -10.72 3.62
C LEU A 69 -7.72 -10.60 5.13
N GLN A 70 -6.53 -10.73 5.71
CA GLN A 70 -6.36 -10.62 7.15
C GLN A 70 -6.58 -9.21 7.66
N ILE A 71 -6.12 -8.19 6.92
CA ILE A 71 -6.39 -6.79 7.26
C ILE A 71 -7.89 -6.52 7.28
N LYS A 72 -8.60 -6.97 6.25
CA LYS A 72 -10.04 -6.73 6.11
C LYS A 72 -10.89 -7.57 7.08
N SER A 73 -10.32 -8.61 7.67
CA SER A 73 -10.98 -9.42 8.69
C SER A 73 -10.79 -8.91 10.11
N ASP A 74 -9.87 -7.98 10.33
CA ASP A 74 -9.57 -7.43 11.64
C ASP A 74 -10.40 -6.17 11.87
N GLU A 75 -11.18 -6.15 12.96
CA GLU A 75 -12.08 -5.02 13.27
C GLU A 75 -11.36 -3.69 13.43
N GLN A 76 -10.10 -3.71 13.86
CA GLN A 76 -9.32 -2.48 14.05
C GLN A 76 -8.53 -2.06 12.81
N LEU A 77 -8.34 -2.97 11.85
CA LEU A 77 -7.55 -2.71 10.64
C LEU A 77 -8.39 -2.54 9.38
N LYS A 78 -9.60 -3.07 9.36
CA LYS A 78 -10.41 -3.16 8.14
C LYS A 78 -10.74 -1.83 7.48
N SER A 79 -10.74 -0.74 8.23
CA SER A 79 -11.04 0.59 7.68
C SER A 79 -9.83 1.29 7.06
N ILE A 80 -8.61 0.75 7.20
CA ILE A 80 -7.42 1.33 6.59
C ILE A 80 -7.49 1.09 5.07
N PRO A 81 -7.41 2.16 4.25
CA PRO A 81 -7.37 1.99 2.79
C PRO A 81 -6.13 1.21 2.37
N VAL A 82 -6.32 0.14 1.58
CA VAL A 82 -5.24 -0.68 1.04
C VAL A 82 -5.18 -0.47 -0.46
N ILE A 83 -4.02 -0.07 -0.95
CA ILE A 83 -3.74 0.16 -2.35
C ILE A 83 -2.77 -0.92 -2.81
N ILE A 84 -3.18 -1.72 -3.78
CA ILE A 84 -2.32 -2.74 -4.37
C ILE A 84 -1.37 -2.07 -5.36
N TYR A 85 -0.08 -2.31 -5.19
CA TYR A 85 0.97 -1.75 -6.04
C TYR A 85 1.92 -2.88 -6.46
N THR A 86 1.77 -3.38 -7.68
CA THR A 86 2.36 -4.63 -8.11
C THR A 86 2.77 -4.61 -9.58
N THR A 87 3.66 -5.53 -9.97
CA THR A 87 4.03 -5.70 -11.38
C THR A 87 2.94 -6.39 -12.20
N SER A 88 1.96 -7.01 -11.56
CA SER A 88 0.85 -7.66 -12.27
C SER A 88 0.00 -6.67 -13.07
N LYS A 89 -0.45 -7.09 -14.25
CA LYS A 89 -1.39 -6.33 -15.10
C LYS A 89 -2.66 -7.15 -15.37
N ASP A 90 -2.91 -8.17 -14.58
CA ASP A 90 -4.05 -9.06 -14.73
C ASP A 90 -5.33 -8.35 -14.26
N LEU A 91 -6.25 -8.13 -15.21
CA LEU A 91 -7.51 -7.43 -14.94
C LEU A 91 -8.44 -8.21 -14.03
N GLU A 92 -8.46 -9.54 -14.13
CA GLU A 92 -9.29 -10.38 -13.26
C GLU A 92 -8.77 -10.36 -11.83
N GLU A 93 -7.46 -10.39 -11.64
CA GLU A 93 -6.83 -10.25 -10.34
C GLU A 93 -7.16 -8.88 -9.73
N SER A 94 -7.08 -7.82 -10.53
CA SER A 94 -7.47 -6.47 -10.11
C SER A 94 -8.91 -6.43 -9.61
N LYS A 95 -9.83 -7.02 -10.35
CA LYS A 95 -11.24 -7.08 -10.00
C LYS A 95 -11.44 -7.84 -8.69
N GLU A 96 -10.81 -9.03 -8.58
CA GLU A 96 -10.90 -9.86 -7.38
C GLU A 96 -10.43 -9.10 -6.13
N LEU A 97 -9.29 -8.42 -6.22
CA LEU A 97 -8.72 -7.72 -5.07
C LEU A 97 -9.53 -6.50 -4.67
N ARG A 98 -10.13 -5.81 -5.62
CA ARG A 98 -11.06 -4.71 -5.32
C ARG A 98 -12.32 -5.23 -4.62
N GLU A 99 -12.85 -6.37 -5.04
CA GLU A 99 -13.98 -7.02 -4.39
C GLU A 99 -13.64 -7.45 -2.96
N LEU A 100 -12.38 -7.81 -2.70
CA LEU A 100 -11.88 -8.16 -1.38
C LEU A 100 -11.59 -6.94 -0.50
N GLY A 101 -11.70 -5.73 -1.04
CA GLY A 101 -11.60 -4.51 -0.26
C GLY A 101 -10.44 -3.57 -0.57
N ALA A 102 -9.60 -3.88 -1.57
CA ALA A 102 -8.59 -2.93 -2.02
C ALA A 102 -9.27 -1.72 -2.67
N VAL A 103 -8.82 -0.51 -2.34
CA VAL A 103 -9.41 0.71 -2.89
C VAL A 103 -8.86 1.05 -4.27
N HIS A 104 -7.61 0.65 -4.55
CA HIS A 104 -6.96 0.81 -5.85
C HIS A 104 -6.10 -0.39 -6.18
N PHE A 105 -5.93 -0.65 -7.45
CA PHE A 105 -4.99 -1.63 -7.98
C PHE A 105 -4.13 -0.93 -9.03
N ILE A 106 -2.85 -0.79 -8.76
CA ILE A 106 -1.92 -0.03 -9.60
C ILE A 106 -0.79 -0.94 -10.05
N SER A 107 -0.55 -1.00 -11.36
CA SER A 107 0.61 -1.71 -11.92
C SER A 107 1.85 -0.84 -11.77
N LYS A 108 2.94 -1.41 -11.25
CA LYS A 108 4.21 -0.71 -11.13
C LYS A 108 4.70 -0.26 -12.50
N PRO A 109 5.04 1.03 -12.69
CA PRO A 109 5.57 1.49 -13.96
C PRO A 109 6.96 0.91 -14.21
N SER A 110 7.28 0.68 -15.50
CA SER A 110 8.61 0.19 -15.90
C SER A 110 9.69 1.25 -15.76
N ASP A 111 9.31 2.52 -15.91
CA ASP A 111 10.22 3.65 -15.82
C ASP A 111 10.15 4.26 -14.40
N PRO A 112 11.26 4.31 -13.66
CA PRO A 112 11.28 4.90 -12.33
C PRO A 112 10.77 6.35 -12.28
N GLU A 113 10.93 7.12 -13.35
CA GLU A 113 10.43 8.50 -13.39
C GLU A 113 8.90 8.57 -13.35
N GLU A 114 8.22 7.55 -13.84
CA GLU A 114 6.76 7.49 -13.82
C GLU A 114 6.20 7.21 -12.43
N ILE A 115 7.01 6.66 -11.53
CA ILE A 115 6.58 6.34 -10.16
C ILE A 115 6.07 7.60 -9.45
N TYR A 116 6.76 8.70 -9.61
CA TYR A 116 6.36 9.98 -9.01
C TYR A 116 4.94 10.37 -9.41
N TYR A 117 4.60 10.27 -10.70
CA TYR A 117 3.28 10.66 -11.19
C TYR A 117 2.18 9.74 -10.68
N VAL A 118 2.44 8.44 -10.65
CA VAL A 118 1.48 7.44 -10.14
C VAL A 118 1.23 7.68 -8.64
N VAL A 119 2.28 7.84 -7.86
CA VAL A 119 2.19 8.09 -6.42
C VAL A 119 1.48 9.41 -6.15
N SER A 120 1.83 10.45 -6.90
CA SER A 120 1.22 11.78 -6.78
C SER A 120 -0.30 11.73 -7.01
N PHE A 121 -0.72 11.06 -8.08
CA PHE A 121 -2.14 10.91 -8.39
C PHE A 121 -2.90 10.19 -7.28
N VAL A 122 -2.37 9.08 -6.80
CA VAL A 122 -3.03 8.28 -5.76
C VAL A 122 -3.08 9.04 -4.43
N LEU A 123 -2.01 9.70 -4.04
CA LEU A 123 -1.96 10.46 -2.80
C LEU A 123 -2.93 11.64 -2.83
N GLU A 124 -3.01 12.36 -3.94
CA GLU A 124 -3.95 13.47 -4.08
C GLU A 124 -5.40 12.98 -3.96
N GLU A 125 -5.73 11.88 -4.61
CA GLU A 125 -7.07 11.31 -4.54
C GLU A 125 -7.42 10.89 -3.11
N GLN A 126 -6.52 10.20 -2.41
CA GLN A 126 -6.76 9.76 -1.04
C GLN A 126 -6.82 10.93 -0.06
N LEU A 127 -6.00 11.94 -0.24
CA LEU A 127 -6.05 13.15 0.57
C LEU A 127 -7.38 13.88 0.40
N ASN A 128 -7.91 13.95 -0.81
CA ASN A 128 -9.19 14.56 -1.06
C ASN A 128 -10.34 13.81 -0.37
N ILE A 129 -10.29 12.49 -0.39
CA ILE A 129 -11.26 11.65 0.32
C ILE A 129 -11.22 11.93 1.83
N LEU A 130 -10.03 11.98 2.41
CA LEU A 130 -9.86 12.26 3.83
C LEU A 130 -10.35 13.66 4.22
N ARG A 131 -10.09 14.67 3.38
CA ARG A 131 -10.51 16.04 3.64
C ARG A 131 -12.01 16.24 3.55
N ASN A 132 -12.69 15.41 2.75
CA ASN A 132 -14.13 15.51 2.50
C ASN A 132 -14.97 14.53 3.35
N SER A 133 -14.31 13.77 4.22
CA SER A 133 -15.01 12.78 5.06
C SER A 133 -15.37 13.29 6.46
#